data_2133ff710eb6f79abaecd05a74f3298a
#
_entry.id   2133ff710eb6f79abaecd05a74f3298a
#
_cell.length_a   1.000
_cell.length_b   1.000
_cell.length_c   1.000
_cell.angle_alpha   90.00
_cell.angle_beta   90.00
_cell.angle_gamma   90.00
#
_symmetry.space_group_name_H-M   'P 1'
#
loop_
_entity.id
_entity.type
_entity.pdbx_description
1 polymer ?
#
loop_
_entity_poly.entity_id
_entity_poly.type
_entity_poly.pdbx_seq_one_letter_code
_entity_poly.pdbx_strand_id
1 'polypeptide(L)'
;ELGAIGRGEDMQITTYLEKAMESELSANVIDLCPVGALTSKPYAFEARPWDLKKTETIDVMDAVGSNIRVDTYGWEVKRILPKINENINEEWISDKTRYACDGLLKQRLDIPYIKKNGKLTESTWNEAIKTILDRIKKTIPNKIAGFIGDLVDLETMYIFKQFFNKSLNSKNLEFRNKKIYLNPYERINYLFNSTINGIEESDLILLIGTDPRHEATILNARIRKAYIKNKLKIYSIGNPGELTYPYEIIGDNTEIIKNIFEESHELSEKIKKSKKPLIIIGESALSTDAGEYIFETIKSFLMENEKINEEWNSFNVLNQKASSVGAIDLGLYKVNEKDNHEIFNKLNNNEFEIVYLLGADELVFNKKEEFIIYQGTHGDKGASIADVILPGAAYTEKNGYYVNLEGRIQKAFKASYPPGESKEDWKIIKDLSHLLGKSLDIKNNIDLEKKLIASNNSFSKIDQIIKEKYLNKKKKINTFIC
;
A
#
# COMPACT_ATOMS: atom_id res chain seq x y z
N GLU A 1 -8.39 7.38 28.23
CA GLU A 1 -7.62 8.61 28.02
C GLU A 1 -8.51 9.86 28.15
N LEU A 2 -9.63 9.94 27.43
CA LEU A 2 -10.60 11.01 27.50
C LEU A 2 -11.74 10.61 28.44
N GLY A 3 -12.12 11.47 29.38
CA GLY A 3 -13.18 11.23 30.34
C GLY A 3 -13.87 12.49 30.80
N ALA A 4 -14.87 12.34 31.63
CA ALA A 4 -15.58 13.46 32.26
C ALA A 4 -15.17 13.59 33.73
N ILE A 5 -14.82 14.79 34.16
CA ILE A 5 -14.51 15.15 35.54
C ILE A 5 -15.62 16.08 36.05
N GLY A 6 -16.06 15.90 37.31
CA GLY A 6 -17.17 16.65 37.88
C GLY A 6 -18.55 16.10 37.50
N ARG A 7 -19.60 16.86 37.76
CA ARG A 7 -20.98 16.54 37.37
C ARG A 7 -21.82 17.80 37.26
N GLY A 8 -22.92 17.70 36.52
CA GLY A 8 -23.83 18.83 36.32
C GLY A 8 -23.18 19.93 35.49
N GLU A 9 -23.37 21.20 35.88
CA GLU A 9 -22.85 22.36 35.15
C GLU A 9 -21.30 22.44 35.19
N ASP A 10 -20.66 21.84 36.21
CA ASP A 10 -19.23 21.84 36.39
C ASP A 10 -18.54 20.64 35.70
N MET A 11 -19.24 19.88 34.85
CA MET A 11 -18.67 18.74 34.15
C MET A 11 -17.72 19.24 33.08
N GLN A 12 -16.47 18.74 33.12
CA GLN A 12 -15.43 18.99 32.12
C GLN A 12 -15.02 17.70 31.43
N ILE A 13 -14.97 17.72 30.11
CA ILE A 13 -14.40 16.62 29.31
C ILE A 13 -12.92 16.93 29.10
N THR A 14 -12.07 16.10 29.66
CA THR A 14 -10.63 16.30 29.63
C THR A 14 -9.87 14.96 29.65
N THR A 15 -8.57 15.01 29.38
CA THR A 15 -7.70 13.84 29.54
C THR A 15 -7.25 13.69 30.98
N TYR A 16 -7.03 12.45 31.40
CA TYR A 16 -6.54 12.16 32.76
C TYR A 16 -5.10 12.69 32.92
N LEU A 17 -4.86 13.54 33.93
CA LEU A 17 -3.58 14.17 34.25
C LEU A 17 -2.87 14.82 33.04
N GLU A 18 -3.67 15.48 32.17
CA GLU A 18 -3.14 16.12 30.94
C GLU A 18 -2.40 15.17 29.99
N LYS A 19 -2.62 13.86 30.15
CA LYS A 19 -2.02 12.83 29.28
C LYS A 19 -2.53 13.02 27.85
N ALA A 20 -1.60 12.98 26.87
CA ALA A 20 -1.97 13.05 25.47
C ALA A 20 -2.83 11.83 25.06
N MET A 21 -3.69 12.01 24.08
CA MET A 21 -4.38 10.91 23.41
C MET A 21 -3.40 10.31 22.39
N GLU A 22 -3.01 9.05 22.61
CA GLU A 22 -1.95 8.37 21.85
C GLU A 22 -2.50 7.35 20.83
N SER A 23 -3.83 7.18 20.75
CA SER A 23 -4.44 6.26 19.80
C SER A 23 -4.33 6.78 18.38
N GLU A 24 -4.05 5.89 17.44
CA GLU A 24 -3.98 6.12 15.99
C GLU A 24 -5.34 6.50 15.39
N LEU A 25 -6.40 6.49 16.21
CA LEU A 25 -7.78 6.86 15.85
C LEU A 25 -8.27 8.08 16.65
N SER A 26 -7.39 8.74 17.41
CA SER A 26 -7.76 9.83 18.35
C SER A 26 -8.58 10.93 17.70
N ALA A 27 -8.20 11.35 16.50
CA ALA A 27 -8.82 12.46 15.84
C ALA A 27 -10.26 12.21 15.34
N ASN A 28 -10.71 10.95 15.33
CA ASN A 28 -12.13 10.67 15.05
C ASN A 28 -13.06 11.21 16.13
N VAL A 29 -12.56 11.48 17.34
CA VAL A 29 -13.32 12.14 18.41
C VAL A 29 -13.79 13.54 17.99
N ILE A 30 -13.07 14.22 17.11
CA ILE A 30 -13.43 15.53 16.57
C ILE A 30 -14.71 15.41 15.74
N ASP A 31 -14.83 14.36 14.92
CA ASP A 31 -16.01 14.15 14.06
C ASP A 31 -17.23 13.70 14.88
N LEU A 32 -17.00 13.04 16.02
CA LEU A 32 -18.05 12.61 16.94
C LEU A 32 -18.60 13.74 17.81
N CYS A 33 -17.84 14.83 17.98
CA CYS A 33 -18.24 15.95 18.82
C CYS A 33 -19.28 16.84 18.11
N PRO A 34 -20.58 16.80 18.51
CA PRO A 34 -21.65 17.49 17.75
C PRO A 34 -21.65 19.01 17.93
N VAL A 35 -20.94 19.51 18.94
CA VAL A 35 -20.97 20.93 19.34
C VAL A 35 -19.70 21.70 18.97
N GLY A 36 -18.72 21.05 18.33
CA GLY A 36 -17.47 21.70 17.95
C GLY A 36 -16.56 22.11 19.12
N ALA A 37 -16.73 21.47 20.29
CA ALA A 37 -15.85 21.67 21.45
C ALA A 37 -14.47 21.03 21.22
N LEU A 38 -14.42 19.91 20.49
CA LEU A 38 -13.21 19.27 20.04
C LEU A 38 -12.94 19.67 18.59
N THR A 39 -11.75 20.19 18.34
CA THR A 39 -11.37 20.70 17.02
C THR A 39 -10.02 20.15 16.59
N SER A 40 -9.81 20.05 15.28
CA SER A 40 -8.50 19.74 14.72
C SER A 40 -7.62 20.98 14.78
N LYS A 41 -6.54 20.93 15.56
CA LYS A 41 -5.62 22.05 15.72
C LYS A 41 -5.05 22.57 14.38
N PRO A 42 -4.65 21.73 13.41
CA PRO A 42 -4.18 22.20 12.10
C PRO A 42 -5.25 22.90 11.26
N TYR A 43 -6.52 22.55 11.46
CA TYR A 43 -7.63 23.11 10.67
C TYR A 43 -8.38 24.24 11.39
N ALA A 44 -8.26 24.37 12.71
CA ALA A 44 -9.01 25.36 13.48
C ALA A 44 -8.76 26.78 12.96
N PHE A 45 -9.83 27.51 12.61
CA PHE A 45 -9.83 28.88 12.09
C PHE A 45 -9.24 29.06 10.68
N GLU A 46 -8.92 27.98 9.95
CA GLU A 46 -8.35 28.05 8.59
C GLU A 46 -9.39 28.35 7.50
N ALA A 47 -10.58 27.77 7.61
CA ALA A 47 -11.65 27.98 6.63
C ALA A 47 -13.03 27.65 7.22
N ARG A 48 -14.08 28.21 6.61
CA ARG A 48 -15.46 27.87 6.97
C ARG A 48 -15.94 26.65 6.16
N PRO A 49 -16.72 25.73 6.75
CA PRO A 49 -17.13 24.48 6.07
C PRO A 49 -17.88 24.67 4.74
N TRP A 50 -18.57 25.80 4.56
CA TRP A 50 -19.31 26.11 3.33
C TRP A 50 -18.45 26.71 2.22
N ASP A 51 -17.27 27.21 2.52
CA ASP A 51 -16.31 27.73 1.54
C ASP A 51 -15.46 26.61 0.93
N LEU A 52 -15.54 25.39 1.49
CA LEU A 52 -14.72 24.25 1.07
C LEU A 52 -15.37 23.49 -0.08
N LYS A 53 -14.56 23.20 -1.12
CA LYS A 53 -14.89 22.21 -2.11
C LYS A 53 -14.63 20.82 -1.54
N LYS A 54 -15.62 19.94 -1.63
CA LYS A 54 -15.61 18.58 -1.10
C LYS A 54 -15.40 17.58 -2.23
N THR A 55 -14.38 16.75 -2.14
CA THR A 55 -14.10 15.70 -3.12
C THR A 55 -14.01 14.37 -2.41
N GLU A 56 -14.89 13.43 -2.76
CA GLU A 56 -14.82 12.06 -2.27
C GLU A 56 -13.74 11.30 -3.03
N THR A 57 -12.89 10.58 -2.31
CA THR A 57 -11.76 9.84 -2.86
C THR A 57 -11.38 8.69 -1.93
N ILE A 58 -10.22 8.11 -2.10
CA ILE A 58 -9.69 7.03 -1.25
C ILE A 58 -8.37 7.42 -0.62
N ASP A 59 -8.09 6.83 0.52
CA ASP A 59 -6.79 6.91 1.18
C ASP A 59 -5.77 6.00 0.50
N VAL A 60 -4.53 6.44 0.47
CA VAL A 60 -3.38 5.71 -0.09
C VAL A 60 -2.24 5.56 0.91
N MET A 61 -2.45 5.94 2.17
CA MET A 61 -1.42 5.89 3.21
C MET A 61 -1.17 4.48 3.73
N ASP A 62 -2.10 3.57 3.48
CA ASP A 62 -1.97 2.14 3.72
C ASP A 62 -2.69 1.32 2.63
N ALA A 63 -2.68 0.00 2.74
CA ALA A 63 -3.31 -0.88 1.75
C ALA A 63 -4.82 -1.12 2.00
N VAL A 64 -5.41 -0.56 3.05
CA VAL A 64 -6.83 -0.74 3.37
C VAL A 64 -7.73 -0.06 2.33
N GLY A 65 -7.30 1.10 1.81
CA GLY A 65 -8.06 1.88 0.84
C GLY A 65 -9.32 2.50 1.47
N SER A 66 -9.18 3.10 2.65
CA SER A 66 -10.28 3.77 3.36
C SER A 66 -10.92 4.84 2.50
N ASN A 67 -12.24 4.92 2.53
CA ASN A 67 -12.97 5.97 1.81
C ASN A 67 -12.88 7.28 2.59
N ILE A 68 -12.47 8.34 1.90
CA ILE A 68 -12.22 9.66 2.48
C ILE A 68 -12.89 10.76 1.69
N ARG A 69 -13.04 11.91 2.34
CA ARG A 69 -13.42 13.17 1.72
C ARG A 69 -12.31 14.19 1.94
N VAL A 70 -11.79 14.71 0.86
CA VAL A 70 -10.79 15.77 0.85
C VAL A 70 -11.49 17.11 0.70
N ASP A 71 -11.32 17.99 1.66
CA ASP A 71 -11.89 19.34 1.67
C ASP A 71 -10.79 20.34 1.29
N THR A 72 -11.01 21.10 0.20
CA THR A 72 -10.04 22.07 -0.32
C THR A 72 -10.60 23.49 -0.28
N TYR A 73 -9.73 24.47 -0.02
CA TYR A 73 -9.99 25.89 -0.20
C TYR A 73 -9.08 26.42 -1.31
N GLY A 74 -9.67 26.85 -2.40
CA GLY A 74 -8.90 27.10 -3.62
C GLY A 74 -8.23 25.81 -4.13
N TRP A 75 -6.91 25.81 -4.14
CA TRP A 75 -6.11 24.64 -4.54
C TRP A 75 -5.49 23.88 -3.33
N GLU A 76 -5.58 24.46 -2.13
CA GLU A 76 -5.00 23.85 -0.93
C GLU A 76 -5.94 22.81 -0.30
N VAL A 77 -5.39 21.67 0.08
CA VAL A 77 -6.06 20.71 0.93
C VAL A 77 -6.04 21.22 2.36
N LYS A 78 -7.24 21.46 2.93
CA LYS A 78 -7.37 21.98 4.28
C LYS A 78 -7.60 20.90 5.33
N ARG A 79 -8.29 19.81 4.96
CA ARG A 79 -8.50 18.66 5.84
C ARG A 79 -8.95 17.43 5.08
N ILE A 80 -8.75 16.28 5.71
CA ILE A 80 -9.29 14.99 5.28
C ILE A 80 -10.25 14.47 6.34
N LEU A 81 -11.41 14.01 5.91
CA LEU A 81 -12.46 13.45 6.76
C LEU A 81 -12.85 12.06 6.27
N PRO A 82 -13.38 11.19 7.14
CA PRO A 82 -13.89 9.90 6.71
C PRO A 82 -15.12 10.07 5.80
N LYS A 83 -15.26 9.14 4.86
CA LYS A 83 -16.50 8.87 4.16
C LYS A 83 -16.96 7.47 4.55
N ILE A 84 -18.23 7.34 4.93
CA ILE A 84 -18.82 6.08 5.38
C ILE A 84 -18.71 5.02 4.29
N ASN A 85 -18.12 3.89 4.64
CA ASN A 85 -18.14 2.67 3.85
C ASN A 85 -18.12 1.45 4.79
N GLU A 86 -19.28 0.83 4.97
CA GLU A 86 -19.49 -0.31 5.88
C GLU A 86 -18.58 -1.52 5.57
N ASN A 87 -18.20 -1.68 4.30
CA ASN A 87 -17.36 -2.81 3.89
C ASN A 87 -15.88 -2.59 4.19
N ILE A 88 -15.42 -1.34 4.34
CA ILE A 88 -14.00 -1.01 4.49
C ILE A 88 -13.75 -0.34 5.85
N ASN A 89 -13.97 0.95 5.93
CA ASN A 89 -13.56 1.78 7.07
C ASN A 89 -14.71 2.18 8.01
N GLU A 90 -15.96 1.77 7.76
CA GLU A 90 -17.13 2.27 8.48
C GLU A 90 -17.12 3.81 8.49
N GLU A 91 -17.13 4.42 9.67
CA GLU A 91 -17.12 5.88 9.86
C GLU A 91 -15.73 6.41 10.25
N TRP A 92 -14.68 5.56 10.21
CA TRP A 92 -13.38 5.85 10.80
C TRP A 92 -12.28 6.03 9.76
N ILE A 93 -11.29 6.86 10.08
CA ILE A 93 -9.99 6.91 9.40
C ILE A 93 -8.85 6.99 10.43
N SER A 94 -7.66 6.56 10.06
CA SER A 94 -6.49 6.71 10.91
C SER A 94 -6.05 8.18 10.99
N ASP A 95 -5.37 8.54 12.06
CA ASP A 95 -4.76 9.86 12.22
C ASP A 95 -3.68 10.10 11.15
N LYS A 96 -2.99 9.04 10.73
CA LYS A 96 -2.07 9.07 9.58
C LYS A 96 -2.79 9.54 8.31
N THR A 97 -3.93 8.93 7.97
CA THR A 97 -4.76 9.32 6.83
C THR A 97 -5.21 10.77 6.94
N ARG A 98 -5.66 11.17 8.13
CA ARG A 98 -6.23 12.51 8.40
C ARG A 98 -5.21 13.62 8.26
N TYR A 99 -3.99 13.42 8.76
CA TYR A 99 -2.98 14.48 8.90
C TYR A 99 -1.84 14.41 7.87
N ALA A 100 -1.71 13.33 7.10
CA ALA A 100 -0.70 13.25 6.04
C ALA A 100 -0.82 14.40 5.01
N CYS A 101 -2.01 14.99 4.87
CA CYS A 101 -2.24 16.13 3.97
C CYS A 101 -1.44 17.39 4.35
N ASP A 102 -1.01 17.54 5.60
CA ASP A 102 -0.16 18.66 6.03
C ASP A 102 1.18 18.68 5.28
N GLY A 103 1.66 17.50 4.86
CA GLY A 103 2.85 17.34 4.02
C GLY A 103 2.68 17.90 2.60
N LEU A 104 1.45 17.99 2.10
CA LEU A 104 1.20 18.49 0.73
C LEU A 104 1.59 19.95 0.51
N LEU A 105 1.82 20.70 1.57
CA LEU A 105 2.27 22.09 1.51
C LEU A 105 3.77 22.25 1.83
N LYS A 106 4.50 21.15 2.13
CA LYS A 106 5.88 21.20 2.59
C LYS A 106 6.80 20.44 1.65
N GLN A 107 7.98 21.01 1.39
CA GLN A 107 9.05 20.38 0.58
C GLN A 107 8.57 19.81 -0.77
N ARG A 108 7.58 20.45 -1.40
CA ARG A 108 7.05 20.04 -2.68
C ARG A 108 8.02 20.35 -3.82
N LEU A 109 8.17 19.36 -4.69
CA LEU A 109 8.86 19.56 -5.96
C LEU A 109 7.90 20.22 -6.94
N ASP A 110 8.29 21.35 -7.46
CA ASP A 110 7.47 22.21 -8.35
C ASP A 110 8.09 22.41 -9.74
N ILE A 111 9.42 22.31 -9.86
CA ILE A 111 10.18 22.39 -11.10
C ILE A 111 11.19 21.23 -11.19
N PRO A 112 11.69 20.90 -12.40
CA PRO A 112 12.77 19.93 -12.54
C PRO A 112 14.11 20.42 -11.96
N TYR A 113 14.92 19.48 -11.49
CA TYR A 113 16.28 19.74 -11.01
C TYR A 113 17.28 18.81 -11.68
N ILE A 114 18.50 19.32 -11.92
CA ILE A 114 19.65 18.56 -12.42
C ILE A 114 20.83 18.77 -11.50
N LYS A 115 21.56 17.69 -11.20
CA LYS A 115 22.78 17.76 -10.41
C LYS A 115 23.96 18.25 -11.27
N LYS A 116 24.44 19.45 -10.98
CA LYS A 116 25.62 20.06 -11.61
C LYS A 116 26.71 20.27 -10.55
N ASN A 117 27.90 19.75 -10.76
CA ASN A 117 29.04 19.87 -9.82
C ASN A 117 28.67 19.43 -8.37
N GLY A 118 27.91 18.35 -8.24
CA GLY A 118 27.50 17.77 -6.95
C GLY A 118 26.32 18.48 -6.27
N LYS A 119 25.78 19.57 -6.82
CA LYS A 119 24.63 20.32 -6.27
C LYS A 119 23.43 20.24 -7.21
N LEU A 120 22.24 20.05 -6.65
CA LEU A 120 20.98 20.16 -7.39
C LEU A 120 20.75 21.62 -7.76
N THR A 121 20.47 21.87 -9.04
CA THR A 121 20.17 23.18 -9.60
C THR A 121 18.86 23.12 -10.36
N GLU A 122 18.07 24.18 -10.28
CA GLU A 122 16.85 24.34 -11.05
C GLU A 122 17.12 24.18 -12.56
N SER A 123 16.18 23.56 -13.25
CA SER A 123 16.32 23.26 -14.67
C SER A 123 14.95 23.34 -15.37
N THR A 124 14.98 23.41 -16.68
CA THR A 124 13.77 23.29 -17.49
C THR A 124 13.45 21.83 -17.76
N TRP A 125 12.18 21.54 -18.08
CA TRP A 125 11.75 20.21 -18.52
C TRP A 125 12.58 19.68 -19.71
N ASN A 126 12.89 20.57 -20.66
CA ASN A 126 13.65 20.18 -21.86
C ASN A 126 15.09 19.76 -21.51
N GLU A 127 15.76 20.49 -20.63
CA GLU A 127 17.12 20.14 -20.19
C GLU A 127 17.12 18.85 -19.36
N ALA A 128 16.18 18.71 -18.43
CA ALA A 128 16.07 17.52 -17.60
C ALA A 128 15.83 16.26 -18.45
N ILE A 129 14.85 16.31 -19.34
CA ILE A 129 14.54 15.21 -20.25
C ILE A 129 15.72 14.91 -21.16
N LYS A 130 16.37 15.93 -21.77
CA LYS A 130 17.55 15.73 -22.61
C LYS A 130 18.67 15.01 -21.86
N THR A 131 18.96 15.42 -20.63
CA THR A 131 19.98 14.78 -19.80
C THR A 131 19.70 13.31 -19.56
N ILE A 132 18.44 12.96 -19.26
CA ILE A 132 17.99 11.58 -19.10
C ILE A 132 18.17 10.79 -20.41
N LEU A 133 17.68 11.34 -21.54
CA LEU A 133 17.74 10.68 -22.84
C LEU A 133 19.19 10.42 -23.29
N ASP A 134 20.09 11.38 -23.09
CA ASP A 134 21.49 11.24 -23.43
C ASP A 134 22.17 10.14 -22.62
N ARG A 135 21.75 9.94 -21.36
CA ARG A 135 22.25 8.86 -20.51
C ARG A 135 21.67 7.50 -20.91
N ILE A 136 20.35 7.42 -21.14
CA ILE A 136 19.68 6.18 -21.58
C ILE A 136 20.25 5.66 -22.89
N LYS A 137 20.49 6.55 -23.89
CA LYS A 137 21.04 6.15 -25.18
C LYS A 137 22.44 5.54 -25.12
N LYS A 138 23.21 5.80 -24.08
CA LYS A 138 24.56 5.30 -23.86
C LYS A 138 24.59 4.02 -23.02
N THR A 139 23.48 3.68 -22.35
CA THR A 139 23.41 2.58 -21.40
C THR A 139 22.69 1.40 -22.02
N ILE A 140 23.24 0.20 -21.79
CA ILE A 140 22.60 -1.04 -22.28
C ILE A 140 21.35 -1.37 -21.42
N PRO A 141 20.30 -1.94 -22.03
CA PRO A 141 19.02 -2.19 -21.36
C PRO A 141 19.11 -2.93 -20.01
N ASN A 142 19.94 -3.96 -19.93
CA ASN A 142 20.07 -4.77 -18.70
C ASN A 142 20.72 -4.03 -17.52
N LYS A 143 21.31 -2.85 -17.75
CA LYS A 143 21.90 -2.00 -16.72
C LYS A 143 20.97 -0.85 -16.29
N ILE A 144 19.71 -0.87 -16.73
CA ILE A 144 18.68 0.08 -16.34
C ILE A 144 17.69 -0.64 -15.44
N ALA A 145 17.47 -0.11 -14.24
CA ALA A 145 16.46 -0.60 -13.30
C ALA A 145 15.43 0.48 -12.96
N GLY A 146 14.21 0.06 -12.65
CA GLY A 146 13.12 0.91 -12.17
C GLY A 146 12.55 0.39 -10.88
N PHE A 147 12.35 1.31 -9.92
CA PHE A 147 11.71 1.01 -8.64
C PHE A 147 10.45 1.86 -8.49
N ILE A 148 9.36 1.23 -8.07
CA ILE A 148 8.05 1.83 -7.94
C ILE A 148 7.75 1.99 -6.45
N GLY A 149 7.35 3.18 -6.05
CA GLY A 149 7.06 3.53 -4.66
C GLY A 149 5.66 3.13 -4.19
N ASP A 150 5.43 3.36 -2.92
CA ASP A 150 4.30 2.84 -2.15
C ASP A 150 2.95 3.47 -2.51
N LEU A 151 2.96 4.71 -3.06
CA LEU A 151 1.76 5.51 -3.33
C LEU A 151 1.42 5.63 -4.83
N VAL A 152 2.08 4.84 -5.68
CA VAL A 152 1.91 4.93 -7.14
C VAL A 152 0.60 4.26 -7.57
N ASP A 153 -0.19 4.96 -8.39
CA ASP A 153 -1.44 4.46 -8.95
C ASP A 153 -1.23 3.44 -10.08
N LEU A 154 -2.29 2.67 -10.40
CA LEU A 154 -2.25 1.62 -11.41
C LEU A 154 -1.92 2.12 -12.80
N GLU A 155 -2.44 3.29 -13.21
CA GLU A 155 -2.19 3.88 -14.52
C GLU A 155 -0.72 4.20 -14.70
N THR A 156 -0.13 4.79 -13.67
CA THR A 156 1.30 5.13 -13.66
C THR A 156 2.15 3.87 -13.65
N MET A 157 1.81 2.86 -12.84
CA MET A 157 2.50 1.56 -12.85
C MET A 157 2.41 0.86 -14.21
N TYR A 158 1.22 0.87 -14.84
CA TYR A 158 1.00 0.27 -16.15
C TYR A 158 1.84 0.92 -17.22
N ILE A 159 1.81 2.27 -17.32
CA ILE A 159 2.61 2.98 -18.34
C ILE A 159 4.11 2.84 -18.07
N PHE A 160 4.55 2.81 -16.82
CA PHE A 160 5.95 2.59 -16.45
C PHE A 160 6.42 1.20 -16.88
N LYS A 161 5.59 0.17 -16.66
CA LYS A 161 5.85 -1.19 -17.19
C LYS A 161 5.96 -1.20 -18.71
N GLN A 162 5.06 -0.50 -19.43
CA GLN A 162 5.13 -0.41 -20.89
C GLN A 162 6.39 0.34 -21.35
N PHE A 163 6.77 1.40 -20.64
CA PHE A 163 7.99 2.17 -20.93
C PHE A 163 9.24 1.30 -20.78
N PHE A 164 9.37 0.56 -19.67
CA PHE A 164 10.50 -0.35 -19.48
C PHE A 164 10.54 -1.46 -20.53
N ASN A 165 9.43 -2.10 -20.79
CA ASN A 165 9.37 -3.22 -21.73
C ASN A 165 9.57 -2.79 -23.20
N LYS A 166 8.88 -1.71 -23.63
CA LYS A 166 8.83 -1.33 -25.05
C LYS A 166 9.86 -0.26 -25.43
N SER A 167 10.10 0.72 -24.54
CA SER A 167 10.98 1.84 -24.86
C SER A 167 12.41 1.58 -24.43
N LEU A 168 12.63 1.07 -23.22
CA LEU A 168 13.96 0.78 -22.70
C LEU A 168 14.43 -0.64 -23.01
N ASN A 169 13.52 -1.57 -23.32
CA ASN A 169 13.79 -2.99 -23.49
C ASN A 169 14.48 -3.62 -22.25
N SER A 170 14.17 -3.10 -21.08
CA SER A 170 14.65 -3.61 -19.78
C SER A 170 13.54 -4.37 -19.06
N LYS A 171 13.90 -5.43 -18.34
CA LYS A 171 13.00 -6.24 -17.50
C LYS A 171 13.22 -6.00 -16.01
N ASN A 172 14.13 -5.12 -15.64
CA ASN A 172 14.50 -4.85 -14.25
C ASN A 172 13.54 -3.85 -13.63
N LEU A 173 12.34 -4.31 -13.26
CA LEU A 173 11.33 -3.54 -12.55
C LEU A 173 11.04 -4.18 -11.21
N GLU A 174 10.98 -3.37 -10.16
CA GLU A 174 10.68 -3.80 -8.81
C GLU A 174 9.72 -2.79 -8.14
N PHE A 175 8.78 -3.28 -7.34
CA PHE A 175 7.87 -2.44 -6.55
C PHE A 175 8.07 -2.62 -5.04
N ARG A 176 8.79 -3.63 -4.62
CA ARG A 176 9.14 -3.83 -3.21
C ARG A 176 10.27 -2.88 -2.83
N ASN A 177 10.27 -2.39 -1.60
CA ASN A 177 11.38 -1.60 -1.05
C ASN A 177 12.37 -2.44 -0.24
N LYS A 178 12.03 -3.70 0.04
CA LYS A 178 12.83 -4.68 0.78
C LYS A 178 12.59 -6.10 0.24
N LYS A 179 13.45 -7.04 0.62
CA LYS A 179 13.27 -8.44 0.28
C LYS A 179 12.06 -9.01 1.03
N ILE A 180 11.04 -9.47 0.33
CA ILE A 180 9.84 -10.10 0.88
C ILE A 180 9.51 -11.29 -0.02
N TYR A 181 9.19 -12.44 0.58
CA TYR A 181 8.65 -13.56 -0.18
C TYR A 181 7.22 -13.23 -0.65
N LEU A 182 6.95 -13.45 -1.93
CA LEU A 182 5.63 -13.30 -2.53
C LEU A 182 5.39 -14.44 -3.52
N ASN A 183 4.15 -14.91 -3.58
CA ASN A 183 3.73 -15.90 -4.57
C ASN A 183 2.64 -15.29 -5.48
N PRO A 184 2.98 -14.83 -6.71
CA PRO A 184 2.06 -14.12 -7.61
C PRO A 184 1.22 -15.05 -8.50
N TYR A 185 1.37 -16.38 -8.42
CA TYR A 185 0.74 -17.31 -9.34
C TYR A 185 -0.77 -17.40 -9.23
N GLU A 186 -1.28 -17.21 -8.01
CA GLU A 186 -2.71 -17.21 -7.74
C GLU A 186 -3.04 -15.97 -6.88
N ARG A 187 -4.11 -15.28 -7.21
CA ARG A 187 -4.48 -14.02 -6.54
C ARG A 187 -4.74 -14.22 -5.05
N ILE A 188 -5.24 -15.39 -4.64
CA ILE A 188 -5.44 -15.75 -3.24
C ILE A 188 -4.15 -15.77 -2.41
N ASN A 189 -2.98 -15.81 -3.03
CA ASN A 189 -1.70 -15.89 -2.35
C ASN A 189 -1.23 -14.54 -1.77
N TYR A 190 -1.79 -13.42 -2.20
CA TYR A 190 -1.36 -12.10 -1.77
C TYR A 190 -2.49 -11.17 -1.37
N LEU A 191 -3.72 -11.69 -1.26
CA LEU A 191 -4.87 -10.91 -0.82
C LEU A 191 -5.21 -11.16 0.65
N PHE A 192 -5.96 -10.23 1.21
CA PHE A 192 -6.74 -10.42 2.42
C PHE A 192 -8.07 -11.09 2.06
N ASN A 193 -8.05 -12.40 1.98
CA ASN A 193 -9.13 -13.18 1.35
C ASN A 193 -10.43 -13.24 2.16
N SER A 194 -10.35 -13.14 3.49
CA SER A 194 -11.53 -13.16 4.37
C SER A 194 -12.36 -11.88 4.27
N THR A 195 -11.90 -10.88 3.53
CA THR A 195 -12.44 -9.52 3.42
C THR A 195 -12.33 -8.69 4.71
N ILE A 196 -12.32 -7.36 4.57
CA ILE A 196 -12.17 -6.45 5.73
C ILE A 196 -13.38 -6.56 6.66
N ASN A 197 -14.59 -6.56 6.12
CA ASN A 197 -15.81 -6.74 6.91
C ASN A 197 -15.98 -8.18 7.42
N GLY A 198 -15.42 -9.18 6.73
CA GLY A 198 -15.45 -10.59 7.14
C GLY A 198 -14.70 -10.86 8.45
N ILE A 199 -13.79 -9.99 8.88
CA ILE A 199 -13.11 -10.09 10.18
C ILE A 199 -14.13 -10.24 11.32
N GLU A 200 -15.28 -9.57 11.23
CA GLU A 200 -16.31 -9.61 12.25
C GLU A 200 -17.06 -10.96 12.35
N GLU A 201 -16.88 -11.83 11.35
CA GLU A 201 -17.47 -13.17 11.31
C GLU A 201 -16.51 -14.26 11.84
N SER A 202 -15.25 -13.90 12.09
CA SER A 202 -14.25 -14.85 12.56
C SER A 202 -14.55 -15.34 13.99
N ASP A 203 -14.14 -16.57 14.28
CA ASP A 203 -14.27 -17.20 15.60
C ASP A 203 -12.92 -17.48 16.27
N LEU A 204 -11.81 -17.33 15.54
CA LEU A 204 -10.43 -17.40 16.01
C LEU A 204 -9.56 -16.52 15.13
N ILE A 205 -8.62 -15.77 15.72
CA ILE A 205 -7.64 -14.98 14.97
C ILE A 205 -6.21 -15.39 15.37
N LEU A 206 -5.35 -15.58 14.38
CA LEU A 206 -3.91 -15.77 14.55
C LEU A 206 -3.15 -14.73 13.76
N LEU A 207 -2.37 -13.91 14.44
CA LEU A 207 -1.48 -12.90 13.87
C LEU A 207 -0.07 -13.49 13.75
N ILE A 208 0.59 -13.35 12.61
CA ILE A 208 1.93 -13.91 12.38
C ILE A 208 2.82 -12.81 11.81
N GLY A 209 3.76 -12.32 12.62
CA GLY A 209 4.70 -11.26 12.22
C GLY A 209 4.01 -10.03 11.66
N THR A 210 2.99 -9.53 12.35
CA THR A 210 2.24 -8.31 11.96
C THR A 210 1.83 -7.51 13.19
N ASP A 211 1.86 -6.20 13.05
CA ASP A 211 1.29 -5.22 13.98
C ASP A 211 0.14 -4.48 13.28
N PRO A 212 -1.08 -5.04 13.30
CA PRO A 212 -2.21 -4.44 12.60
C PRO A 212 -2.59 -3.06 13.13
N ARG A 213 -2.19 -2.69 14.35
CA ARG A 213 -2.45 -1.36 14.91
C ARG A 213 -1.77 -0.26 14.11
N HIS A 214 -0.51 -0.46 13.72
CA HIS A 214 0.28 0.54 12.99
C HIS A 214 0.32 0.28 11.47
N GLU A 215 0.22 -0.98 11.05
CA GLU A 215 0.28 -1.38 9.64
C GLU A 215 -1.05 -1.14 8.91
N ALA A 216 -2.19 -1.39 9.60
CA ALA A 216 -3.54 -1.26 9.05
C ALA A 216 -4.53 -0.91 10.17
N THR A 217 -4.51 0.32 10.64
CA THR A 217 -5.24 0.78 11.85
C THR A 217 -6.73 0.46 11.79
N ILE A 218 -7.38 0.63 10.64
CA ILE A 218 -8.81 0.31 10.46
C ILE A 218 -9.05 -1.19 10.58
N LEU A 219 -8.14 -2.03 10.09
CA LEU A 219 -8.23 -3.48 10.26
C LEU A 219 -8.14 -3.85 11.75
N ASN A 220 -7.23 -3.21 12.50
CA ASN A 220 -7.12 -3.39 13.94
C ASN A 220 -8.40 -3.01 14.69
N ALA A 221 -9.06 -1.92 14.28
CA ALA A 221 -10.35 -1.51 14.83
C ALA A 221 -11.43 -2.58 14.59
N ARG A 222 -11.46 -3.19 13.41
CA ARG A 222 -12.36 -4.31 13.06
C ARG A 222 -12.07 -5.56 13.90
N ILE A 223 -10.81 -5.91 14.13
CA ILE A 223 -10.41 -7.01 15.01
C ILE A 223 -10.88 -6.74 16.45
N ARG A 224 -10.68 -5.51 16.95
CA ARG A 224 -11.18 -5.11 18.27
C ARG A 224 -12.71 -5.24 18.36
N LYS A 225 -13.44 -4.80 17.34
CA LYS A 225 -14.90 -4.92 17.25
C LYS A 225 -15.34 -6.39 17.29
N ALA A 226 -14.68 -7.27 16.52
CA ALA A 226 -14.92 -8.70 16.52
C ALA A 226 -14.65 -9.31 17.90
N TYR A 227 -13.55 -8.94 18.57
CA TYR A 227 -13.24 -9.38 19.92
C TYR A 227 -14.33 -8.98 20.93
N ILE A 228 -14.78 -7.71 20.89
CA ILE A 228 -15.81 -7.22 21.84
C ILE A 228 -17.14 -7.94 21.62
N LYS A 229 -17.54 -8.13 20.36
CA LYS A 229 -18.81 -8.74 19.98
C LYS A 229 -18.85 -10.25 20.25
N ASN A 230 -17.82 -10.98 19.82
CA ASN A 230 -17.81 -12.43 19.78
C ASN A 230 -17.01 -13.07 20.92
N LYS A 231 -16.26 -12.28 21.71
CA LYS A 231 -15.33 -12.78 22.74
C LYS A 231 -14.35 -13.82 22.20
N LEU A 232 -14.02 -13.71 20.90
CA LEU A 232 -13.12 -14.65 20.23
C LEU A 232 -11.70 -14.60 20.83
N LYS A 233 -10.94 -15.68 20.64
CA LYS A 233 -9.54 -15.74 21.07
C LYS A 233 -8.62 -15.26 19.97
N ILE A 234 -7.65 -14.44 20.37
CA ILE A 234 -6.62 -13.90 19.49
C ILE A 234 -5.26 -14.40 19.95
N TYR A 235 -4.52 -14.96 19.01
CA TYR A 235 -3.17 -15.48 19.21
C TYR A 235 -2.19 -14.71 18.35
N SER A 236 -0.92 -14.63 18.80
CA SER A 236 0.15 -14.00 18.02
C SER A 236 1.41 -14.88 18.02
N ILE A 237 2.04 -14.95 16.86
CA ILE A 237 3.43 -15.39 16.69
C ILE A 237 4.25 -14.15 16.35
N GLY A 238 5.14 -13.78 17.27
CA GLY A 238 5.75 -12.47 17.36
C GLY A 238 5.04 -11.58 18.37
N ASN A 239 5.68 -10.49 18.76
CA ASN A 239 5.14 -9.51 19.71
C ASN A 239 4.74 -8.22 18.99
N PRO A 240 3.45 -8.02 18.66
CA PRO A 240 2.97 -6.79 18.02
C PRO A 240 2.84 -5.59 18.98
N GLY A 241 3.15 -5.74 20.27
CA GLY A 241 2.97 -4.69 21.25
C GLY A 241 1.52 -4.52 21.73
N GLU A 242 1.10 -3.32 22.05
CA GLU A 242 -0.25 -3.03 22.55
C GLU A 242 -1.24 -2.86 21.41
N LEU A 243 -2.19 -3.80 21.26
CA LEU A 243 -3.17 -3.85 20.16
C LEU A 243 -4.56 -3.31 20.54
N THR A 244 -4.75 -2.80 21.78
CA THR A 244 -6.03 -2.33 22.32
C THR A 244 -7.06 -3.44 22.66
N TYR A 245 -6.67 -4.70 22.54
CA TYR A 245 -7.41 -5.89 22.94
C TYR A 245 -6.44 -6.98 23.45
N PRO A 246 -6.89 -7.90 24.31
CA PRO A 246 -6.03 -8.95 24.81
C PRO A 246 -5.77 -10.01 23.73
N TYR A 247 -4.55 -10.51 23.70
CA TYR A 247 -4.11 -11.60 22.86
C TYR A 247 -3.08 -12.46 23.60
N GLU A 248 -2.83 -13.67 23.12
CA GLU A 248 -1.88 -14.63 23.68
C GLU A 248 -0.70 -14.81 22.71
N ILE A 249 0.53 -14.55 23.19
CA ILE A 249 1.75 -14.81 22.43
C ILE A 249 2.09 -16.29 22.55
N ILE A 250 2.15 -16.99 21.41
CA ILE A 250 2.48 -18.43 21.36
C ILE A 250 3.99 -18.64 21.20
N GLY A 251 4.67 -17.73 20.55
CA GLY A 251 6.10 -17.74 20.31
C GLY A 251 6.52 -16.65 19.35
N ASP A 252 7.80 -16.63 18.96
CA ASP A 252 8.40 -15.55 18.13
C ASP A 252 9.34 -16.06 17.05
N ASN A 253 9.37 -17.36 16.80
CA ASN A 253 10.30 -17.98 15.86
C ASN A 253 9.63 -19.01 14.93
N THR A 254 10.39 -19.48 13.94
CA THR A 254 9.90 -20.43 12.93
C THR A 254 9.68 -21.84 13.47
N GLU A 255 10.31 -22.21 14.57
CA GLU A 255 10.08 -23.52 15.22
C GLU A 255 8.63 -23.64 15.70
N ILE A 256 8.06 -22.57 16.23
CA ILE A 256 6.65 -22.57 16.64
C ILE A 256 5.70 -22.72 15.44
N ILE A 257 6.06 -22.17 14.26
CA ILE A 257 5.32 -22.39 13.01
C ILE A 257 5.28 -23.89 12.68
N LYS A 258 6.46 -24.55 12.73
CA LYS A 258 6.57 -25.99 12.51
C LYS A 258 5.71 -26.77 13.48
N ASN A 259 5.82 -26.49 14.78
CA ASN A 259 5.08 -27.21 15.82
C ASN A 259 3.55 -27.06 15.64
N ILE A 260 3.06 -25.88 15.26
CA ILE A 260 1.64 -25.63 15.07
C ILE A 260 1.12 -26.27 13.78
N PHE A 261 1.83 -26.17 12.67
CA PHE A 261 1.28 -26.49 11.36
C PHE A 261 1.74 -27.85 10.79
N GLU A 262 2.84 -28.40 11.26
CA GLU A 262 3.36 -29.70 10.82
C GLU A 262 3.31 -30.79 11.92
N GLU A 263 3.39 -30.41 13.20
CA GLU A 263 3.42 -31.33 14.32
C GLU A 263 2.10 -31.32 15.08
N SER A 264 2.11 -31.73 16.35
CA SER A 264 0.94 -31.75 17.21
C SER A 264 1.00 -30.62 18.24
N HIS A 265 0.21 -29.60 18.04
CA HIS A 265 0.10 -28.46 18.95
C HIS A 265 -1.38 -28.16 19.30
N GLU A 266 -1.64 -27.69 20.51
CA GLU A 266 -3.01 -27.38 20.96
C GLU A 266 -3.72 -26.38 20.05
N LEU A 267 -2.99 -25.38 19.55
CA LEU A 267 -3.54 -24.37 18.65
C LEU A 267 -3.95 -24.95 17.30
N SER A 268 -3.23 -25.97 16.78
CA SER A 268 -3.62 -26.69 15.56
C SER A 268 -5.01 -27.26 15.66
N GLU A 269 -5.31 -27.92 16.77
CA GLU A 269 -6.63 -28.50 17.01
C GLU A 269 -7.73 -27.42 17.17
N LYS A 270 -7.39 -26.27 17.76
CA LYS A 270 -8.30 -25.13 17.83
C LYS A 270 -8.61 -24.57 16.45
N ILE A 271 -7.60 -24.42 15.59
CA ILE A 271 -7.78 -23.96 14.18
C ILE A 271 -8.62 -24.97 13.40
N LYS A 272 -8.35 -26.27 13.51
CA LYS A 272 -9.13 -27.31 12.85
C LYS A 272 -10.60 -27.31 13.25
N LYS A 273 -10.91 -27.09 14.55
CA LYS A 273 -12.28 -27.04 15.08
C LYS A 273 -13.00 -25.73 14.79
N SER A 274 -12.28 -24.64 14.60
CA SER A 274 -12.83 -23.32 14.26
C SER A 274 -13.58 -23.40 12.92
N LYS A 275 -14.72 -22.72 12.81
CA LYS A 275 -15.50 -22.66 11.58
C LYS A 275 -14.96 -21.59 10.62
N LYS A 276 -14.58 -20.45 11.18
CA LYS A 276 -14.07 -19.28 10.43
C LYS A 276 -12.76 -18.75 11.06
N PRO A 277 -11.68 -19.56 11.08
CA PRO A 277 -10.41 -19.06 11.58
C PRO A 277 -9.87 -18.00 10.64
N LEU A 278 -9.22 -16.97 11.19
CA LEU A 278 -8.59 -15.87 10.46
C LEU A 278 -7.09 -15.90 10.73
N ILE A 279 -6.30 -16.29 9.75
CA ILE A 279 -4.84 -16.30 9.85
C ILE A 279 -4.31 -15.12 9.06
N ILE A 280 -3.60 -14.20 9.72
CA ILE A 280 -3.04 -12.99 9.10
C ILE A 280 -1.52 -13.10 9.12
N ILE A 281 -0.91 -13.11 7.94
CA ILE A 281 0.54 -13.16 7.76
C ILE A 281 1.00 -11.76 7.34
N GLY A 282 1.84 -11.13 8.18
CA GLY A 282 2.40 -9.82 7.91
C GLY A 282 3.68 -9.86 7.08
N GLU A 283 4.04 -8.72 6.54
CA GLU A 283 5.27 -8.57 5.76
C GLU A 283 6.53 -8.89 6.56
N SER A 284 6.54 -8.69 7.90
CA SER A 284 7.72 -8.98 8.70
C SER A 284 8.05 -10.47 8.75
N ALA A 285 7.04 -11.35 8.80
CA ALA A 285 7.23 -12.80 8.71
C ALA A 285 7.75 -13.21 7.32
N LEU A 286 7.19 -12.62 6.26
CA LEU A 286 7.55 -12.93 4.87
C LEU A 286 8.90 -12.33 4.44
N SER A 287 9.45 -11.38 5.18
CA SER A 287 10.76 -10.77 4.90
C SER A 287 11.94 -11.50 5.53
N THR A 288 11.68 -12.54 6.33
CA THR A 288 12.72 -13.42 6.88
C THR A 288 13.22 -14.41 5.84
N ASP A 289 14.39 -15.00 6.07
CA ASP A 289 14.93 -16.08 5.22
C ASP A 289 13.98 -17.30 5.16
N ALA A 290 13.14 -17.48 6.19
CA ALA A 290 12.13 -18.52 6.25
C ALA A 290 10.77 -18.12 5.67
N GLY A 291 10.65 -16.95 5.04
CA GLY A 291 9.36 -16.40 4.55
C GLY A 291 8.62 -17.35 3.60
N GLU A 292 9.32 -18.02 2.70
CA GLU A 292 8.76 -19.04 1.82
C GLU A 292 8.21 -20.24 2.60
N TYR A 293 9.01 -20.77 3.53
CA TYR A 293 8.61 -21.87 4.38
C TYR A 293 7.35 -21.53 5.21
N ILE A 294 7.33 -20.36 5.84
CA ILE A 294 6.18 -19.89 6.62
C ILE A 294 4.93 -19.85 5.73
N PHE A 295 5.04 -19.25 4.55
CA PHE A 295 3.93 -19.11 3.61
C PHE A 295 3.37 -20.46 3.16
N GLU A 296 4.23 -21.34 2.65
CA GLU A 296 3.80 -22.63 2.08
C GLU A 296 3.29 -23.59 3.15
N THR A 297 3.90 -23.63 4.34
CA THR A 297 3.47 -24.47 5.46
C THR A 297 2.06 -24.08 5.94
N ILE A 298 1.81 -22.79 6.16
CA ILE A 298 0.50 -22.31 6.62
C ILE A 298 -0.56 -22.57 5.54
N LYS A 299 -0.27 -22.25 4.28
CA LYS A 299 -1.20 -22.47 3.17
C LYS A 299 -1.56 -23.94 3.03
N SER A 300 -0.57 -24.83 3.07
CA SER A 300 -0.77 -26.29 2.95
C SER A 300 -1.65 -26.81 4.07
N PHE A 301 -1.37 -26.44 5.32
CA PHE A 301 -2.18 -26.83 6.48
C PHE A 301 -3.65 -26.38 6.34
N LEU A 302 -3.88 -25.13 5.93
CA LEU A 302 -5.23 -24.61 5.77
C LEU A 302 -5.98 -25.30 4.62
N MET A 303 -5.28 -25.66 3.55
CA MET A 303 -5.86 -26.43 2.44
C MET A 303 -6.22 -27.85 2.85
N GLU A 304 -5.34 -28.56 3.56
CA GLU A 304 -5.56 -29.92 4.01
C GLU A 304 -6.71 -30.03 5.01
N ASN A 305 -6.93 -29.00 5.81
CA ASN A 305 -8.01 -28.94 6.80
C ASN A 305 -9.26 -28.20 6.30
N GLU A 306 -9.40 -27.98 4.98
CA GLU A 306 -10.58 -27.37 4.33
C GLU A 306 -10.91 -25.96 4.84
N LYS A 307 -9.90 -25.21 5.35
CA LYS A 307 -10.04 -23.83 5.80
C LYS A 307 -9.92 -22.80 4.67
N ILE A 308 -9.64 -23.26 3.46
CA ILE A 308 -9.67 -22.48 2.23
C ILE A 308 -10.73 -23.12 1.32
N ASN A 309 -11.91 -22.50 1.24
CA ASN A 309 -13.03 -22.98 0.44
C ASN A 309 -13.82 -21.80 -0.16
N GLU A 310 -14.93 -22.07 -0.88
CA GLU A 310 -15.74 -21.04 -1.56
C GLU A 310 -16.47 -20.10 -0.58
N GLU A 311 -16.79 -20.57 0.63
CA GLU A 311 -17.53 -19.79 1.63
C GLU A 311 -16.57 -18.93 2.48
N TRP A 312 -15.42 -19.51 2.87
CA TRP A 312 -14.44 -18.88 3.74
C TRP A 312 -13.01 -19.21 3.31
N ASN A 313 -12.17 -18.18 3.25
CA ASN A 313 -10.75 -18.38 3.03
C ASN A 313 -9.97 -17.78 4.22
N SER A 314 -9.40 -18.67 5.03
CA SER A 314 -8.67 -18.32 6.25
C SER A 314 -7.28 -17.75 6.01
N PHE A 315 -6.74 -17.86 4.80
CA PHE A 315 -5.40 -17.43 4.46
C PHE A 315 -5.39 -15.96 4.05
N ASN A 316 -4.74 -15.10 4.83
CA ASN A 316 -4.71 -13.67 4.58
C ASN A 316 -3.28 -13.14 4.64
N VAL A 317 -2.88 -12.38 3.63
CA VAL A 317 -1.63 -11.64 3.62
C VAL A 317 -1.92 -10.16 3.86
N LEU A 318 -1.27 -9.57 4.85
CA LEU A 318 -1.41 -8.16 5.15
C LEU A 318 -0.34 -7.36 4.38
N ASN A 319 -0.74 -6.84 3.23
CA ASN A 319 0.07 -5.87 2.51
C ASN A 319 -0.03 -4.50 3.21
N GLN A 320 1.08 -3.76 3.26
CA GLN A 320 1.13 -2.47 3.94
C GLN A 320 0.91 -1.27 3.01
N LYS A 321 1.17 -1.42 1.69
CA LYS A 321 1.26 -0.33 0.73
C LYS A 321 0.09 -0.32 -0.25
N ALA A 322 -0.43 0.85 -0.57
CA ALA A 322 -1.52 1.01 -1.53
C ALA A 322 -1.18 0.49 -2.94
N SER A 323 0.10 0.52 -3.35
CA SER A 323 0.56 0.05 -4.65
C SER A 323 0.71 -1.48 -4.74
N SER A 324 0.85 -2.21 -3.62
CA SER A 324 1.34 -3.60 -3.60
C SER A 324 0.47 -4.57 -4.41
N VAL A 325 -0.82 -4.66 -4.09
CA VAL A 325 -1.73 -5.60 -4.76
C VAL A 325 -1.84 -5.27 -6.24
N GLY A 326 -1.98 -3.99 -6.58
CA GLY A 326 -2.04 -3.54 -7.97
C GLY A 326 -0.77 -3.85 -8.77
N ALA A 327 0.39 -3.74 -8.16
CA ALA A 327 1.67 -4.07 -8.78
C ALA A 327 1.77 -5.57 -9.11
N ILE A 328 1.32 -6.44 -8.20
CA ILE A 328 1.28 -7.89 -8.44
C ILE A 328 0.23 -8.21 -9.51
N ASP A 329 -0.97 -7.66 -9.44
CA ASP A 329 -2.03 -7.83 -10.46
C ASP A 329 -1.58 -7.39 -11.86
N LEU A 330 -0.73 -6.37 -11.94
CA LEU A 330 -0.09 -5.92 -13.20
C LEU A 330 1.05 -6.83 -13.65
N GLY A 331 1.46 -7.82 -12.86
CA GLY A 331 2.59 -8.70 -13.14
C GLY A 331 3.93 -7.96 -13.17
N LEU A 332 4.10 -6.99 -12.28
CA LEU A 332 5.38 -6.30 -12.06
C LEU A 332 6.37 -7.19 -11.28
N TYR A 333 5.84 -8.11 -10.48
CA TYR A 333 6.63 -9.13 -9.80
C TYR A 333 6.69 -10.41 -10.64
N LYS A 334 7.90 -10.87 -10.89
CA LYS A 334 8.15 -12.17 -11.54
C LYS A 334 8.95 -13.03 -10.58
N VAL A 335 8.44 -14.23 -10.32
CA VAL A 335 9.22 -15.25 -9.63
C VAL A 335 10.35 -15.68 -10.55
N ASN A 336 11.57 -15.54 -10.10
CA ASN A 336 12.73 -16.20 -10.69
C ASN A 336 13.04 -17.43 -9.84
N GLU A 337 12.89 -18.62 -10.39
CA GLU A 337 13.14 -19.90 -9.69
C GLU A 337 14.53 -19.98 -9.05
N LYS A 338 15.49 -19.19 -9.55
CA LYS A 338 16.85 -19.17 -9.04
C LYS A 338 17.13 -18.10 -7.98
N ASP A 339 16.47 -16.94 -8.07
CA ASP A 339 16.66 -15.83 -7.14
C ASP A 339 15.48 -14.84 -7.18
N ASN A 340 14.58 -14.95 -6.21
CA ASN A 340 13.44 -14.05 -6.06
C ASN A 340 13.83 -12.61 -5.69
N HIS A 341 15.12 -12.38 -5.44
CA HIS A 341 15.67 -11.08 -5.03
C HIS A 341 16.75 -10.56 -5.98
N GLU A 342 16.80 -11.09 -7.20
CA GLU A 342 17.83 -10.78 -8.20
C GLU A 342 18.06 -9.28 -8.38
N ILE A 343 16.98 -8.49 -8.49
CA ILE A 343 17.07 -7.03 -8.70
C ILE A 343 17.72 -6.34 -7.50
N PHE A 344 17.37 -6.74 -6.27
CA PHE A 344 17.99 -6.20 -5.05
C PHE A 344 19.46 -6.59 -4.95
N ASN A 345 19.80 -7.84 -5.31
CA ASN A 345 21.18 -8.29 -5.29
C ASN A 345 22.02 -7.52 -6.32
N LYS A 346 21.50 -7.32 -7.52
CA LYS A 346 22.15 -6.49 -8.55
C LYS A 346 22.29 -5.01 -8.11
N LEU A 347 21.28 -4.44 -7.45
CA LEU A 347 21.35 -3.08 -6.93
C LEU A 347 22.46 -2.95 -5.87
N ASN A 348 22.50 -3.87 -4.91
CA ASN A 348 23.51 -3.87 -3.84
C ASN A 348 24.94 -4.11 -4.37
N ASN A 349 25.07 -4.87 -5.45
CA ASN A 349 26.34 -5.11 -6.14
C ASN A 349 26.74 -3.99 -7.10
N ASN A 350 25.93 -2.92 -7.23
CA ASN A 350 26.12 -1.78 -8.14
C ASN A 350 26.25 -2.19 -9.61
N GLU A 351 25.43 -3.16 -10.03
CA GLU A 351 25.45 -3.66 -11.42
C GLU A 351 24.65 -2.76 -12.36
N PHE A 352 23.79 -1.84 -11.84
CA PHE A 352 23.02 -0.90 -12.62
C PHE A 352 23.79 0.40 -12.87
N GLU A 353 23.67 0.93 -14.07
CA GLU A 353 24.21 2.25 -14.47
C GLU A 353 23.14 3.35 -14.35
N ILE A 354 21.85 2.99 -14.51
CA ILE A 354 20.71 3.88 -14.34
C ILE A 354 19.71 3.25 -13.40
N VAL A 355 19.29 4.00 -12.38
CA VAL A 355 18.20 3.62 -11.49
C VAL A 355 17.11 4.70 -11.56
N TYR A 356 15.91 4.30 -11.97
CA TYR A 356 14.74 5.17 -12.04
C TYR A 356 13.85 4.92 -10.82
N LEU A 357 13.77 5.90 -9.94
CA LEU A 357 12.93 5.90 -8.75
C LEU A 357 11.61 6.62 -9.04
N LEU A 358 10.53 5.87 -9.17
CA LEU A 358 9.18 6.41 -9.38
C LEU A 358 8.46 6.48 -8.04
N GLY A 359 8.55 7.61 -7.34
CA GLY A 359 8.01 7.80 -6.00
C GLY A 359 8.59 6.84 -4.95
N ALA A 360 9.78 6.28 -5.21
CA ALA A 360 10.39 5.25 -4.36
C ALA A 360 11.38 5.87 -3.37
N ASP A 361 10.86 6.48 -2.31
CA ASP A 361 11.64 7.15 -1.26
C ASP A 361 12.14 6.19 -0.17
N GLU A 362 11.43 5.08 0.05
CA GLU A 362 11.73 4.10 1.10
C GLU A 362 12.81 3.08 0.71
N LEU A 363 13.28 3.11 -0.55
CA LEU A 363 14.32 2.21 -1.01
C LEU A 363 15.68 2.61 -0.43
N VAL A 364 16.27 1.71 0.36
CA VAL A 364 17.59 1.93 0.97
C VAL A 364 18.67 1.20 0.17
N PHE A 365 19.60 1.93 -0.41
CA PHE A 365 20.80 1.40 -1.05
C PHE A 365 21.93 2.43 -1.02
N ASN A 366 23.18 1.98 -1.18
CA ASN A 366 24.36 2.84 -1.19
C ASN A 366 24.68 3.26 -2.62
N LYS A 367 24.28 4.49 -3.01
CA LYS A 367 24.65 5.08 -4.30
C LYS A 367 26.17 5.19 -4.43
N LYS A 368 26.71 4.75 -5.56
CA LYS A 368 28.11 4.97 -5.98
C LYS A 368 28.15 5.81 -7.26
N GLU A 369 28.19 5.16 -8.42
CA GLU A 369 28.33 5.80 -9.73
C GLU A 369 27.04 5.77 -10.55
N GLU A 370 25.95 5.16 -10.02
CA GLU A 370 24.67 5.04 -10.70
C GLU A 370 24.09 6.43 -10.98
N PHE A 371 23.56 6.61 -12.18
CA PHE A 371 22.75 7.77 -12.52
C PHE A 371 21.33 7.58 -12.02
N ILE A 372 20.93 8.38 -11.06
CA ILE A 372 19.63 8.28 -10.39
C ILE A 372 18.65 9.28 -11.00
N ILE A 373 17.54 8.78 -11.53
CA ILE A 373 16.38 9.57 -11.93
C ILE A 373 15.35 9.42 -10.84
N TYR A 374 14.95 10.52 -10.22
CA TYR A 374 13.85 10.54 -9.27
C TYR A 374 12.66 11.27 -9.86
N GLN A 375 11.53 10.59 -9.94
CA GLN A 375 10.23 11.19 -10.27
C GLN A 375 9.34 11.05 -9.06
N GLY A 376 8.96 12.16 -8.46
CA GLY A 376 8.20 12.16 -7.21
C GLY A 376 7.66 13.54 -6.86
N THR A 377 7.09 13.64 -5.67
CA THR A 377 6.30 14.80 -5.24
C THR A 377 6.99 15.69 -4.21
N HIS A 378 7.96 15.14 -3.47
CA HIS A 378 8.62 15.80 -2.36
C HIS A 378 10.14 15.72 -2.48
N GLY A 379 10.82 16.69 -1.86
CA GLY A 379 12.27 16.72 -1.72
C GLY A 379 12.77 15.79 -0.60
N ASP A 380 12.53 14.51 -0.74
CA ASP A 380 12.78 13.45 0.21
C ASP A 380 14.08 12.69 -0.05
N LYS A 381 14.23 11.49 0.53
CA LYS A 381 15.44 10.64 0.39
C LYS A 381 15.76 10.34 -1.07
N GLY A 382 14.76 9.96 -1.87
CA GLY A 382 14.96 9.72 -3.30
C GLY A 382 15.48 10.94 -4.05
N ALA A 383 14.94 12.13 -3.76
CA ALA A 383 15.40 13.39 -4.32
C ALA A 383 16.85 13.74 -3.91
N SER A 384 17.22 13.46 -2.66
CA SER A 384 18.55 13.81 -2.13
C SER A 384 19.71 13.09 -2.84
N ILE A 385 19.45 11.85 -3.30
CA ILE A 385 20.45 11.04 -4.02
C ILE A 385 20.37 11.20 -5.55
N ALA A 386 19.31 11.83 -6.06
CA ALA A 386 19.06 11.94 -7.48
C ALA A 386 20.08 12.79 -8.25
N ASP A 387 20.30 12.45 -9.52
CA ASP A 387 21.05 13.26 -10.47
C ASP A 387 20.10 14.12 -11.32
N VAL A 388 18.88 13.64 -11.57
CA VAL A 388 17.78 14.39 -12.17
C VAL A 388 16.51 14.16 -11.38
N ILE A 389 15.78 15.24 -11.09
CA ILE A 389 14.48 15.21 -10.42
C ILE A 389 13.41 15.69 -11.38
N LEU A 390 12.32 14.92 -11.47
CA LEU A 390 11.14 15.24 -12.25
C LEU A 390 9.95 15.40 -11.30
N PRO A 391 9.36 16.60 -11.18
CA PRO A 391 8.25 16.84 -10.24
C PRO A 391 6.96 16.19 -10.72
N GLY A 392 6.43 15.27 -9.89
CA GLY A 392 5.19 14.54 -10.10
C GLY A 392 4.01 15.11 -9.31
N ALA A 393 2.80 14.60 -9.59
CA ALA A 393 1.58 14.97 -8.89
C ALA A 393 1.33 14.06 -7.69
N ALA A 394 0.95 14.64 -6.54
CA ALA A 394 0.56 13.90 -5.34
C ALA A 394 -0.81 13.21 -5.51
N TYR A 395 -1.15 12.31 -4.59
CA TYR A 395 -2.37 11.49 -4.67
C TYR A 395 -3.67 12.32 -4.73
N THR A 396 -3.72 13.49 -4.09
CA THR A 396 -4.87 14.42 -4.15
C THR A 396 -4.92 15.27 -5.42
N GLU A 397 -3.87 15.26 -6.22
CA GLU A 397 -3.69 16.16 -7.39
C GLU A 397 -3.90 15.45 -8.73
N LYS A 398 -4.19 14.15 -8.71
CA LYS A 398 -4.43 13.31 -9.90
C LYS A 398 -5.61 12.38 -9.69
N ASN A 399 -6.20 11.90 -10.78
CA ASN A 399 -7.08 10.75 -10.73
C ASN A 399 -6.22 9.49 -10.88
N GLY A 400 -6.67 8.38 -10.30
CA GLY A 400 -5.98 7.11 -10.45
C GLY A 400 -6.78 5.95 -9.86
N TYR A 401 -6.40 4.73 -10.21
CA TYR A 401 -6.95 3.52 -9.61
C TYR A 401 -5.95 2.89 -8.66
N TYR A 402 -6.48 2.28 -7.59
CA TYR A 402 -5.72 1.49 -6.64
C TYR A 402 -6.44 0.17 -6.37
N VAL A 403 -5.71 -0.87 -6.03
CA VAL A 403 -6.29 -2.13 -5.57
C VAL A 403 -5.96 -2.30 -4.10
N ASN A 404 -7.00 -2.34 -3.26
CA ASN A 404 -6.80 -2.48 -1.83
C ASN A 404 -6.37 -3.91 -1.43
N LEU A 405 -6.09 -4.13 -0.16
CA LEU A 405 -5.58 -5.41 0.36
C LEU A 405 -6.53 -6.60 0.13
N GLU A 406 -7.85 -6.37 0.02
CA GLU A 406 -8.84 -7.43 -0.28
C GLU A 406 -9.07 -7.64 -1.79
N GLY A 407 -8.30 -6.95 -2.65
CA GLY A 407 -8.38 -7.07 -4.10
C GLY A 407 -9.50 -6.25 -4.76
N ARG A 408 -10.08 -5.29 -4.05
CA ARG A 408 -11.08 -4.35 -4.57
C ARG A 408 -10.37 -3.21 -5.29
N ILE A 409 -10.69 -3.03 -6.57
CA ILE A 409 -10.22 -1.86 -7.32
C ILE A 409 -11.07 -0.64 -6.97
N GLN A 410 -10.42 0.45 -6.61
CA GLN A 410 -11.06 1.69 -6.20
C GLN A 410 -10.52 2.86 -7.02
N LYS A 411 -11.39 3.84 -7.31
CA LYS A 411 -11.01 5.05 -8.05
C LYS A 411 -10.76 6.21 -7.09
N ALA A 412 -9.56 6.78 -7.17
CA ALA A 412 -9.20 8.03 -6.53
C ALA A 412 -9.54 9.21 -7.44
N PHE A 413 -10.09 10.27 -6.86
CA PHE A 413 -10.48 11.48 -7.59
C PHE A 413 -9.62 12.66 -7.20
N LYS A 414 -9.24 13.44 -8.19
CA LYS A 414 -8.48 14.67 -8.05
C LYS A 414 -9.26 15.73 -7.26
N ALA A 415 -8.70 16.17 -6.15
CA ALA A 415 -9.25 17.23 -5.30
C ALA A 415 -8.54 18.58 -5.45
N SER A 416 -7.22 18.56 -5.77
CA SER A 416 -6.33 19.72 -5.81
C SER A 416 -5.53 19.76 -7.12
N TYR A 417 -4.58 20.65 -7.22
CA TYR A 417 -3.71 20.81 -8.38
C TYR A 417 -2.24 20.73 -7.99
N PRO A 418 -1.37 20.13 -8.81
CA PRO A 418 0.06 20.09 -8.53
C PRO A 418 0.68 21.48 -8.58
N PRO A 419 1.72 21.75 -7.75
CA PRO A 419 2.38 23.06 -7.72
C PRO A 419 3.26 23.30 -8.94
N GLY A 420 3.47 24.56 -9.28
CA GLY A 420 4.41 25.00 -10.30
C GLY A 420 4.25 24.31 -11.65
N GLU A 421 5.32 23.74 -12.15
CA GLU A 421 5.38 23.00 -13.42
C GLU A 421 5.23 21.48 -13.26
N SER A 422 4.84 20.98 -12.07
CA SER A 422 4.65 19.55 -11.82
C SER A 422 3.60 18.94 -12.74
N LYS A 423 3.83 17.70 -13.16
CA LYS A 423 2.95 16.99 -14.11
C LYS A 423 2.44 15.68 -13.51
N GLU A 424 1.32 15.21 -14.00
CA GLU A 424 0.86 13.84 -13.71
C GLU A 424 1.91 12.83 -14.21
N ASP A 425 2.23 11.85 -13.40
CA ASP A 425 3.34 10.91 -13.62
C ASP A 425 3.30 10.22 -14.98
N TRP A 426 2.12 9.78 -15.41
CA TRP A 426 1.95 9.12 -16.70
C TRP A 426 2.29 10.01 -17.90
N LYS A 427 2.10 11.33 -17.80
CA LYS A 427 2.46 12.30 -18.85
C LYS A 427 3.97 12.39 -18.99
N ILE A 428 4.69 12.43 -17.87
CA ILE A 428 6.17 12.47 -17.86
C ILE A 428 6.74 11.24 -18.55
N ILE A 429 6.23 10.05 -18.19
CA ILE A 429 6.69 8.78 -18.77
C ILE A 429 6.37 8.70 -20.27
N LYS A 430 5.18 9.16 -20.66
CA LYS A 430 4.77 9.24 -22.07
C LYS A 430 5.70 10.16 -22.87
N ASP A 431 6.02 11.35 -22.35
CA ASP A 431 6.90 12.33 -23.00
C ASP A 431 8.31 11.74 -23.17
N LEU A 432 8.87 11.09 -22.14
CA LEU A 432 10.15 10.39 -22.22
C LEU A 432 10.15 9.31 -23.30
N SER A 433 9.10 8.49 -23.37
CA SER A 433 8.98 7.45 -24.39
C SER A 433 8.91 8.01 -25.80
N HIS A 434 8.14 9.08 -26.00
CA HIS A 434 7.98 9.75 -27.29
C HIS A 434 9.32 10.30 -27.78
N LEU A 435 10.07 10.97 -26.91
CA LEU A 435 11.37 11.57 -27.26
C LEU A 435 12.50 10.54 -27.45
N LEU A 436 12.32 9.31 -26.95
CA LEU A 436 13.18 8.17 -27.30
C LEU A 436 12.87 7.61 -28.71
N GLY A 437 11.86 8.13 -29.40
CA GLY A 437 11.42 7.62 -30.70
C GLY A 437 10.63 6.30 -30.63
N LYS A 438 10.17 5.92 -29.44
CA LYS A 438 9.41 4.69 -29.19
C LYS A 438 8.11 5.03 -28.46
N SER A 439 7.27 5.83 -29.12
CA SER A 439 6.01 6.31 -28.56
C SER A 439 5.13 5.16 -28.07
N LEU A 440 4.67 5.26 -26.85
CA LEU A 440 3.62 4.41 -26.32
C LEU A 440 2.30 4.81 -26.98
N ASP A 441 1.51 3.82 -27.40
CA ASP A 441 0.20 4.05 -28.01
C ASP A 441 -0.84 4.45 -26.94
N ILE A 442 -0.67 5.63 -26.35
CA ILE A 442 -1.54 6.23 -25.34
C ILE A 442 -1.82 7.67 -25.72
N LYS A 443 -3.09 7.96 -26.08
CA LYS A 443 -3.49 9.28 -26.53
C LYS A 443 -3.76 10.24 -25.37
N ASN A 444 -4.55 9.81 -24.42
CA ASN A 444 -4.99 10.60 -23.26
C ASN A 444 -5.28 9.69 -22.07
N ASN A 445 -5.73 10.25 -20.95
CA ASN A 445 -6.03 9.51 -19.73
C ASN A 445 -7.16 8.47 -19.92
N ILE A 446 -8.17 8.77 -20.71
CA ILE A 446 -9.29 7.84 -20.99
C ILE A 446 -8.78 6.62 -21.76
N ASP A 447 -7.87 6.80 -22.70
CA ASP A 447 -7.26 5.71 -23.44
C ASP A 447 -6.35 4.86 -22.56
N LEU A 448 -5.60 5.51 -21.66
CA LEU A 448 -4.78 4.83 -20.65
C LEU A 448 -5.65 3.97 -19.71
N GLU A 449 -6.74 4.53 -19.20
CA GLU A 449 -7.69 3.81 -18.34
C GLU A 449 -8.30 2.59 -19.06
N LYS A 450 -8.72 2.74 -20.32
CA LYS A 450 -9.25 1.61 -21.12
C LYS A 450 -8.22 0.50 -21.30
N LYS A 451 -6.97 0.85 -21.58
CA LYS A 451 -5.89 -0.13 -21.76
C LYS A 451 -5.49 -0.79 -20.45
N LEU A 452 -5.51 -0.05 -19.35
CA LEU A 452 -5.30 -0.59 -18.03
C LEU A 452 -6.38 -1.64 -17.70
N ILE A 453 -7.66 -1.29 -17.84
CA ILE A 453 -8.78 -2.20 -17.56
C ILE A 453 -8.71 -3.45 -18.46
N ALA A 454 -8.34 -3.29 -19.72
CA ALA A 454 -8.18 -4.41 -20.64
C ALA A 454 -6.97 -5.31 -20.34
N SER A 455 -5.99 -4.81 -19.56
CA SER A 455 -4.77 -5.56 -19.26
C SER A 455 -4.95 -6.67 -18.23
N ASN A 456 -5.98 -6.58 -17.38
CA ASN A 456 -6.31 -7.58 -16.39
C ASN A 456 -7.83 -7.60 -16.12
N ASN A 457 -8.44 -8.77 -16.21
CA ASN A 457 -9.87 -8.96 -15.96
C ASN A 457 -10.31 -8.50 -14.57
N SER A 458 -9.43 -8.57 -13.57
CA SER A 458 -9.70 -8.12 -12.22
C SER A 458 -10.00 -6.62 -12.14
N PHE A 459 -9.54 -5.82 -13.11
CA PHE A 459 -9.75 -4.37 -13.14
C PHE A 459 -11.12 -3.95 -13.71
N SER A 460 -11.88 -4.88 -14.27
CA SER A 460 -13.17 -4.57 -14.92
C SER A 460 -14.31 -4.23 -13.96
N LYS A 461 -14.21 -4.62 -12.68
CA LYS A 461 -15.28 -4.49 -11.69
C LYS A 461 -14.88 -3.51 -10.58
N ILE A 462 -15.03 -2.22 -10.85
CA ILE A 462 -14.74 -1.14 -9.90
C ILE A 462 -15.62 -1.29 -8.65
N ASP A 463 -15.03 -1.09 -7.47
CA ASP A 463 -15.65 -1.20 -6.14
C ASP A 463 -16.24 -2.56 -5.79
N GLN A 464 -15.89 -3.62 -6.54
CA GLN A 464 -16.34 -4.97 -6.26
C GLN A 464 -15.15 -5.89 -5.97
N ILE A 465 -15.37 -6.85 -5.08
CA ILE A 465 -14.44 -7.95 -4.85
C ILE A 465 -14.70 -9.04 -5.86
N ILE A 466 -13.69 -9.45 -6.61
CA ILE A 466 -13.77 -10.61 -7.47
C ILE A 466 -13.29 -11.81 -6.68
N LYS A 467 -14.22 -12.65 -6.23
CA LYS A 467 -13.87 -13.92 -5.59
C LYS A 467 -13.24 -14.84 -6.63
N GLU A 468 -12.00 -15.23 -6.40
CA GLU A 468 -11.31 -16.23 -7.20
C GLU A 468 -11.93 -17.61 -6.93
N LYS A 469 -12.15 -18.39 -7.99
CA LYS A 469 -12.60 -19.77 -7.83
C LYS A 469 -11.42 -20.61 -7.36
N TYR A 470 -11.54 -21.18 -6.18
CA TYR A 470 -10.59 -22.14 -5.68
C TYR A 470 -10.59 -23.40 -6.57
N LEU A 471 -9.52 -23.60 -7.33
CA LEU A 471 -9.31 -24.84 -8.10
C LEU A 471 -8.72 -25.91 -7.17
N ASN A 472 -9.57 -26.79 -6.66
CA ASN A 472 -9.11 -27.92 -5.87
C ASN A 472 -8.30 -28.87 -6.77
N LYS A 473 -6.96 -28.80 -6.69
CA LYS A 473 -6.04 -29.63 -7.49
C LYS A 473 -6.28 -31.14 -7.30
N LYS A 474 -6.83 -31.57 -6.15
CA LYS A 474 -7.16 -32.99 -5.90
C LYS A 474 -8.23 -33.52 -6.88
N LYS A 475 -9.14 -32.71 -7.38
CA LYS A 475 -10.15 -33.14 -8.39
C LYS A 475 -9.57 -33.32 -9.80
N LYS A 476 -8.42 -32.72 -10.12
CA LYS A 476 -7.77 -32.88 -11.45
C LYS A 476 -6.97 -34.17 -11.58
N ILE A 477 -6.48 -34.76 -10.50
CA ILE A 477 -5.67 -35.99 -10.53
C ILE A 477 -6.54 -37.23 -10.74
N ASN A 478 -7.82 -37.19 -10.35
CA ASN A 478 -8.73 -38.33 -10.51
C ASN A 478 -9.40 -38.42 -11.89
N THR A 479 -9.10 -37.53 -12.82
CA THR A 479 -9.73 -37.53 -14.17
C THR A 479 -8.80 -38.04 -15.28
N PHE A 480 -7.62 -38.53 -14.95
CA PHE A 480 -6.66 -39.07 -15.94
C PHE A 480 -6.27 -40.53 -15.70
N ILE A 481 -7.14 -41.32 -15.06
CA ILE A 481 -7.01 -42.78 -15.06
C ILE A 481 -8.29 -43.30 -15.69
N CYS A 482 -8.32 -43.37 -16.99
CA CYS A 482 -9.06 -44.32 -17.85
C CYS A 482 -8.32 -44.47 -19.16
#